data_eef273232a1b815e9a0fdc99c0e4f385
#
_entry.id   eef273232a1b815e9a0fdc99c0e4f385
#
_cell.length_a   1.000
_cell.length_b   1.000
_cell.length_c   1.000
_cell.angle_alpha   90.00
_cell.angle_beta   90.00
_cell.angle_gamma   90.00
#
_symmetry.space_group_name_H-M   'P 1'
#
loop_
_entity.id
_entity.type
_entity.pdbx_description
1 polymer ?
#
loop_
_entity_poly.entity_id
_entity_poly.type
_entity_poly.pdbx_seq_one_letter_code
_entity_poly.pdbx_strand_id
1 'polypeptide(L)'
;MNSFLTIQCLETPWDALKYLIADVNYGGHVTDDWDRRLMQSYIYDYFTDEAIGGEYFKLSTLDTYYIPKDGPLNTYIEYINMLPATDHPEAFGQHPNADIASQITETRTLFETLLSLQPKVSTGGGGQTREEKVMELASNVLASVPETIDYETTARIIREDPSPLNVVLLQEIQRYNQLLVAMRNSLIDLNKGIQGLVVMSSDLEEAFTCIFEARVPPLWEKAYSSLKPLASWTRDLIQRVDQFAKWAETAHPPHIFWLSGFTFPTGFLTAVLQASARQNAVPVDSLSWEFTVFTVDDNNIVNPPADGVYVRGFFLEGAGWDRKNACLVEADPMKLAIPIPTIHFKPTEAKKKNNKGLYLCPTFAYPVRSTSFVVAIDLKSGAFTQDHWVKRGTALLMSLDN
;
A
#
# COMPACT_ATOMS: atom_id res chain seq x y z
N MET A 1 -8.39 26.28 30.55
CA MET A 1 -8.10 24.90 30.94
C MET A 1 -6.70 24.75 31.55
N ASN A 2 -5.66 25.32 30.96
CA ASN A 2 -4.28 25.27 31.51
C ASN A 2 -4.12 25.89 32.91
N SER A 3 -4.84 26.96 33.23
CA SER A 3 -4.74 27.61 34.55
C SER A 3 -5.32 26.79 35.72
N PHE A 4 -6.26 25.92 35.46
CA PHE A 4 -6.90 25.11 36.54
C PHE A 4 -6.03 23.90 36.95
N LEU A 5 -5.32 23.31 36.01
CA LEU A 5 -4.42 22.16 36.29
C LEU A 5 -3.09 22.60 36.91
N THR A 6 -2.57 23.81 36.56
CA THR A 6 -1.34 24.39 37.12
C THR A 6 -1.49 24.86 38.56
N ILE A 7 -2.69 25.22 39.00
CA ILE A 7 -2.92 25.75 40.36
C ILE A 7 -2.97 24.65 41.43
N GLN A 8 -3.27 23.41 41.05
CA GLN A 8 -3.43 22.29 41.98
C GLN A 8 -2.26 21.31 42.04
N CYS A 9 -1.35 21.32 41.08
CA CYS A 9 -0.20 20.42 41.01
C CYS A 9 1.11 21.20 41.08
N LEU A 10 2.05 20.77 41.94
CA LEU A 10 3.41 21.28 42.01
C LEU A 10 4.24 20.95 40.75
N GLU A 11 3.81 19.92 39.99
CA GLU A 11 4.39 19.50 38.72
C GLU A 11 3.29 19.42 37.66
N THR A 12 3.65 19.69 36.41
CA THR A 12 2.70 19.62 35.28
C THR A 12 2.29 18.16 35.03
N PRO A 13 0.97 17.81 35.10
CA PRO A 13 0.53 16.43 34.92
C PRO A 13 0.51 16.06 33.41
N TRP A 14 1.68 15.83 32.84
CA TRP A 14 1.86 15.61 31.40
C TRP A 14 1.02 14.45 30.85
N ASP A 15 0.96 13.32 31.55
CA ASP A 15 0.19 12.17 31.08
C ASP A 15 -1.30 12.48 30.97
N ALA A 16 -1.85 13.21 31.95
CA ALA A 16 -3.24 13.64 31.92
C ALA A 16 -3.49 14.67 30.79
N LEU A 17 -2.56 15.61 30.58
CA LEU A 17 -2.67 16.61 29.51
C LEU A 17 -2.58 15.96 28.12
N LYS A 18 -1.62 15.07 27.92
CA LYS A 18 -1.46 14.32 26.66
C LYS A 18 -2.71 13.51 26.35
N TYR A 19 -3.25 12.79 27.34
CA TYR A 19 -4.50 12.04 27.19
C TYR A 19 -5.69 12.97 26.86
N LEU A 20 -5.86 14.07 27.58
CA LEU A 20 -6.94 15.01 27.30
C LEU A 20 -6.85 15.63 25.89
N ILE A 21 -5.66 15.90 25.41
CA ILE A 21 -5.47 16.46 24.08
C ILE A 21 -5.66 15.38 23.00
N ALA A 22 -4.98 14.24 23.12
CA ALA A 22 -4.98 13.21 22.12
C ALA A 22 -6.33 12.46 22.03
N ASP A 23 -6.82 11.97 23.17
CA ASP A 23 -7.94 11.05 23.16
C ASP A 23 -9.29 11.74 23.39
N VAL A 24 -9.33 12.81 24.19
CA VAL A 24 -10.59 13.49 24.48
C VAL A 24 -10.90 14.61 23.49
N ASN A 25 -9.94 15.51 23.19
CA ASN A 25 -10.19 16.64 22.30
C ASN A 25 -10.15 16.22 20.82
N TYR A 26 -9.07 15.57 20.39
CA TYR A 26 -8.88 15.17 18.99
C TYR A 26 -9.43 13.77 18.70
N GLY A 27 -9.44 12.86 19.66
CA GLY A 27 -9.86 11.48 19.49
C GLY A 27 -11.29 11.31 18.97
N GLY A 28 -12.19 12.29 19.25
CA GLY A 28 -13.54 12.30 18.69
C GLY A 28 -13.60 12.69 17.20
N HIS A 29 -12.57 13.33 16.66
CA HIS A 29 -12.48 13.80 15.28
C HIS A 29 -11.55 12.93 14.43
N VAL A 30 -10.53 12.29 15.03
CA VAL A 30 -9.59 11.41 14.35
C VAL A 30 -10.12 9.98 14.42
N THR A 31 -10.70 9.52 13.33
CA THR A 31 -11.37 8.19 13.23
C THR A 31 -10.43 7.08 12.78
N ASP A 32 -9.34 7.42 12.10
CA ASP A 32 -8.33 6.47 11.64
C ASP A 32 -7.28 6.20 12.72
N ASP A 33 -7.00 4.93 13.00
CA ASP A 33 -6.06 4.53 14.06
C ASP A 33 -4.60 4.89 13.74
N TRP A 34 -4.24 4.94 12.45
CA TRP A 34 -2.88 5.33 12.01
C TRP A 34 -2.66 6.82 12.17
N ASP A 35 -3.66 7.65 11.85
CA ASP A 35 -3.65 9.09 12.07
C ASP A 35 -3.60 9.39 13.56
N ARG A 36 -4.35 8.66 14.38
CA ARG A 36 -4.31 8.79 15.84
C ARG A 36 -2.92 8.48 16.38
N ARG A 37 -2.28 7.41 15.91
CA ARG A 37 -0.90 7.05 16.29
C ARG A 37 0.09 8.15 15.94
N LEU A 38 -0.01 8.73 14.74
CA LEU A 38 0.83 9.83 14.29
C LEU A 38 0.65 11.07 15.18
N MET A 39 -0.59 11.46 15.44
CA MET A 39 -0.93 12.59 16.33
C MET A 39 -0.36 12.37 17.73
N GLN A 40 -0.52 11.19 18.30
CA GLN A 40 0.05 10.85 19.61
C GLN A 40 1.58 11.00 19.61
N SER A 41 2.28 10.55 18.57
CA SER A 41 3.74 10.71 18.46
C SER A 41 4.17 12.17 18.54
N TYR A 42 3.45 13.09 17.87
CA TYR A 42 3.73 14.53 17.97
C TYR A 42 3.41 15.10 19.36
N ILE A 43 2.29 14.73 19.97
CA ILE A 43 1.90 15.21 21.28
C ILE A 43 2.93 14.76 22.33
N TYR A 44 3.44 13.53 22.24
CA TYR A 44 4.46 13.05 23.17
C TYR A 44 5.79 13.81 23.06
N ASP A 45 6.16 14.26 21.85
CA ASP A 45 7.40 15.00 21.64
C ASP A 45 7.33 16.45 22.09
N TYR A 46 6.18 17.11 21.88
CA TYR A 46 6.08 18.58 22.07
C TYR A 46 5.51 18.99 23.43
N PHE A 47 4.78 18.12 24.11
CA PHE A 47 4.22 18.41 25.42
C PHE A 47 5.13 17.85 26.53
N THR A 48 6.23 18.57 26.79
CA THR A 48 7.27 18.21 27.77
C THR A 48 7.70 19.43 28.58
N ASP A 49 8.35 19.18 29.73
CA ASP A 49 8.91 20.26 30.56
C ASP A 49 9.99 21.06 29.83
N GLU A 50 10.75 20.39 28.96
CA GLU A 50 11.78 21.02 28.14
C GLU A 50 11.18 22.01 27.14
N ALA A 51 10.02 21.73 26.58
CA ALA A 51 9.33 22.62 25.67
C ALA A 51 8.81 23.91 26.34
N ILE A 52 8.48 23.85 27.65
CA ILE A 52 8.01 25.00 28.42
C ILE A 52 9.20 25.80 29.00
N GLY A 53 10.21 25.11 29.53
CA GLY A 53 11.33 25.72 30.26
C GLY A 53 12.58 25.96 29.43
N GLY A 54 12.67 25.38 28.24
CA GLY A 54 13.85 25.46 27.38
C GLY A 54 13.86 26.71 26.51
N GLU A 55 14.93 27.51 26.58
CA GLU A 55 15.15 28.50 25.54
C GLU A 55 15.51 27.82 24.22
N TYR A 56 14.82 28.20 23.13
CA TYR A 56 15.04 27.67 21.78
C TYR A 56 14.86 26.15 21.67
N PHE A 57 13.81 25.63 22.32
CA PHE A 57 13.45 24.21 22.14
C PHE A 57 13.20 23.91 20.66
N LYS A 58 13.97 22.96 20.09
CA LYS A 58 13.86 22.60 18.67
C LYS A 58 12.63 21.72 18.44
N LEU A 59 11.80 22.13 17.46
CA LEU A 59 10.61 21.38 17.05
C LEU A 59 10.92 20.30 16.00
N SER A 60 12.11 20.37 15.40
CA SER A 60 12.58 19.37 14.43
C SER A 60 14.11 19.25 14.45
N THR A 61 14.67 18.42 13.60
CA THR A 61 16.11 18.33 13.38
C THR A 61 16.73 19.57 12.74
N LEU A 62 15.88 20.41 12.11
CA LEU A 62 16.30 21.65 11.46
C LEU A 62 16.38 22.80 12.47
N ASP A 63 17.41 23.64 12.32
CA ASP A 63 17.62 24.79 13.19
C ASP A 63 16.59 25.92 13.00
N THR A 64 15.82 25.87 11.92
CA THR A 64 14.81 26.88 11.57
C THR A 64 13.56 26.78 12.43
N TYR A 65 13.20 25.56 12.89
CA TYR A 65 11.97 25.29 13.63
C TYR A 65 12.23 25.13 15.13
N TYR A 66 11.97 26.17 15.90
CA TYR A 66 12.17 26.20 17.35
C TYR A 66 11.10 27.06 18.05
N ILE A 67 10.93 26.90 19.34
CA ILE A 67 10.09 27.75 20.15
C ILE A 67 10.89 29.04 20.42
N PRO A 68 10.47 30.21 19.90
CA PRO A 68 11.17 31.47 20.16
C PRO A 68 11.10 31.87 21.65
N LYS A 69 12.13 32.59 22.13
CA LYS A 69 12.14 33.10 23.49
C LYS A 69 10.93 34.00 23.72
N ASP A 70 10.33 33.87 24.91
CA ASP A 70 9.20 34.72 25.30
C ASP A 70 9.57 36.21 25.26
N GLY A 71 8.69 37.01 24.68
CA GLY A 71 8.96 38.43 24.45
C GLY A 71 7.75 39.20 23.91
N PRO A 72 7.95 40.46 23.48
CA PRO A 72 6.91 41.25 22.87
C PRO A 72 6.42 40.62 21.54
N LEU A 73 5.18 40.94 21.15
CA LEU A 73 4.51 40.41 19.96
C LEU A 73 5.37 40.50 18.68
N ASN A 74 6.13 41.58 18.54
CA ASN A 74 7.00 41.78 17.37
C ASN A 74 8.05 40.66 17.21
N THR A 75 8.58 40.12 18.31
CA THR A 75 9.56 39.02 18.25
C THR A 75 8.95 37.78 17.62
N TYR A 76 7.70 37.47 17.93
CA TYR A 76 6.99 36.31 17.31
C TYR A 76 6.67 36.58 15.84
N ILE A 77 6.29 37.82 15.48
CA ILE A 77 6.03 38.22 14.09
C ILE A 77 7.31 38.12 13.25
N GLU A 78 8.44 38.60 13.79
CA GLU A 78 9.75 38.50 13.13
C GLU A 78 10.14 37.04 12.90
N TYR A 79 9.96 36.19 13.92
CA TYR A 79 10.22 34.74 13.78
C TYR A 79 9.32 34.11 12.72
N ILE A 80 8.02 34.38 12.71
CA ILE A 80 7.08 33.86 11.71
C ILE A 80 7.48 34.29 10.29
N ASN A 81 7.91 35.53 10.12
CA ASN A 81 8.35 36.04 8.82
C ASN A 81 9.69 35.46 8.36
N MET A 82 10.48 34.88 9.26
CA MET A 82 11.72 34.15 8.93
C MET A 82 11.46 32.70 8.48
N LEU A 83 10.29 32.15 8.79
CA LEU A 83 9.97 30.79 8.38
C LEU A 83 9.91 30.69 6.84
N PRO A 84 10.34 29.56 6.24
CA PRO A 84 10.29 29.37 4.81
C PRO A 84 8.85 29.37 4.31
N ALA A 85 8.63 29.86 3.09
CA ALA A 85 7.31 29.86 2.44
C ALA A 85 6.79 28.45 2.14
N THR A 86 7.71 27.48 2.00
CA THR A 86 7.39 26.06 1.80
C THR A 86 8.09 25.27 2.90
N ASP A 87 7.34 24.45 3.62
CA ASP A 87 7.88 23.65 4.71
C ASP A 87 8.77 22.52 4.19
N HIS A 88 9.87 22.28 4.88
CA HIS A 88 10.73 21.15 4.60
C HIS A 88 10.14 19.87 5.23
N PRO A 89 10.19 18.70 4.56
CA PRO A 89 9.63 17.45 5.11
C PRO A 89 10.14 17.09 6.51
N GLU A 90 11.40 17.38 6.82
CA GLU A 90 11.99 17.15 8.13
C GLU A 90 11.39 18.00 9.26
N ALA A 91 10.70 19.11 8.93
CA ALA A 91 9.93 19.88 9.93
C ALA A 91 8.87 19.03 10.63
N PHE A 92 8.34 18.04 9.90
CA PHE A 92 7.33 17.09 10.36
C PHE A 92 7.92 15.70 10.67
N GLY A 93 9.23 15.55 10.66
CA GLY A 93 9.92 14.28 10.90
C GLY A 93 9.93 13.32 9.72
N GLN A 94 9.45 13.74 8.53
CA GLN A 94 9.50 12.96 7.31
C GLN A 94 10.91 12.97 6.70
N HIS A 95 11.23 11.91 5.95
CA HIS A 95 12.47 11.87 5.17
C HIS A 95 12.38 12.86 3.99
N PRO A 96 13.51 13.50 3.54
CA PRO A 96 13.52 14.38 2.36
C PRO A 96 12.96 13.76 1.08
N ASN A 97 12.97 12.43 0.94
CA ASN A 97 12.32 11.71 -0.16
C ASN A 97 10.81 11.98 -0.27
N ALA A 98 10.15 12.41 0.81
CA ALA A 98 8.72 12.74 0.79
C ALA A 98 8.42 13.94 -0.13
N ASP A 99 9.31 14.93 -0.18
CA ASP A 99 9.18 16.07 -1.09
C ASP A 99 9.28 15.63 -2.56
N ILE A 100 10.21 14.72 -2.86
CA ILE A 100 10.36 14.14 -4.22
C ILE A 100 9.09 13.37 -4.61
N ALA A 101 8.52 12.58 -3.71
CA ALA A 101 7.29 11.83 -3.97
C ALA A 101 6.10 12.78 -4.22
N SER A 102 5.98 13.87 -3.43
CA SER A 102 4.96 14.90 -3.60
C SER A 102 5.10 15.58 -4.96
N GLN A 103 6.29 16.04 -5.33
CA GLN A 103 6.57 16.69 -6.62
C GLN A 103 6.24 15.79 -7.81
N ILE A 104 6.55 14.49 -7.73
CA ILE A 104 6.19 13.52 -8.77
C ILE A 104 4.67 13.42 -8.90
N THR A 105 3.95 13.31 -7.78
CA THR A 105 2.49 13.22 -7.76
C THR A 105 1.84 14.47 -8.32
N GLU A 106 2.27 15.66 -7.90
CA GLU A 106 1.79 16.94 -8.41
C GLU A 106 2.03 17.10 -9.90
N THR A 107 3.23 16.72 -10.37
CA THR A 107 3.60 16.76 -11.78
C THR A 107 2.70 15.82 -12.61
N ARG A 108 2.44 14.61 -12.16
CA ARG A 108 1.50 13.68 -12.81
C ARG A 108 0.11 14.27 -12.91
N THR A 109 -0.43 14.80 -11.81
CA THR A 109 -1.74 15.45 -11.76
C THR A 109 -1.82 16.63 -12.73
N LEU A 110 -0.76 17.44 -12.82
CA LEU A 110 -0.68 18.53 -13.78
C LEU A 110 -0.71 18.02 -15.23
N PHE A 111 0.08 17.00 -15.57
CA PHE A 111 0.06 16.41 -16.91
C PHE A 111 -1.29 15.77 -17.26
N GLU A 112 -1.92 15.06 -16.34
CA GLU A 112 -3.27 14.50 -16.53
C GLU A 112 -4.29 15.61 -16.81
N THR A 113 -4.23 16.71 -16.06
CA THR A 113 -5.08 17.88 -16.27
C THR A 113 -4.84 18.50 -17.66
N LEU A 114 -3.58 18.70 -18.04
CA LEU A 114 -3.24 19.26 -19.36
C LEU A 114 -3.72 18.35 -20.50
N LEU A 115 -3.56 17.02 -20.36
CA LEU A 115 -4.04 16.06 -21.35
C LEU A 115 -5.56 16.04 -21.45
N SER A 116 -6.27 16.19 -20.32
CA SER A 116 -7.74 16.24 -20.28
C SER A 116 -8.31 17.50 -20.95
N LEU A 117 -7.58 18.61 -20.88
CA LEU A 117 -7.99 19.90 -21.46
C LEU A 117 -7.63 20.04 -22.95
N GLN A 118 -6.81 19.13 -23.49
CA GLN A 118 -6.48 19.21 -24.91
C GLN A 118 -7.75 18.96 -25.76
N PRO A 119 -8.02 19.84 -26.75
CA PRO A 119 -9.12 19.60 -27.66
C PRO A 119 -8.89 18.28 -28.41
N LYS A 120 -9.92 17.44 -28.46
CA LYS A 120 -9.91 16.17 -29.20
C LYS A 120 -9.86 16.46 -30.73
N VAL A 121 -8.80 17.18 -31.17
CA VAL A 121 -8.60 17.51 -32.58
C VAL A 121 -7.98 16.29 -33.25
N SER A 122 -8.67 15.75 -34.24
CA SER A 122 -8.10 14.84 -35.21
C SER A 122 -7.05 15.62 -36.02
N THR A 123 -5.75 15.47 -35.66
CA THR A 123 -4.67 16.01 -36.48
C THR A 123 -4.60 15.20 -37.78
N GLY A 124 -5.18 15.76 -38.83
CA GLY A 124 -4.94 15.34 -40.19
C GLY A 124 -3.51 15.64 -40.61
N GLY A 125 -2.62 14.73 -40.33
CA GLY A 125 -1.24 14.75 -40.78
C GLY A 125 -0.73 13.33 -40.77
N GLY A 126 -0.49 12.72 -41.91
CA GLY A 126 0.35 11.56 -42.31
C GLY A 126 0.68 10.41 -41.35
N GLY A 127 -0.05 10.23 -40.21
CA GLY A 127 0.09 9.15 -39.24
C GLY A 127 -1.16 8.30 -39.16
N GLN A 128 -1.06 7.14 -38.52
CA GLN A 128 -2.17 6.24 -38.23
C GLN A 128 -3.38 7.01 -37.64
N THR A 129 -4.59 6.66 -38.06
CA THR A 129 -5.81 7.20 -37.45
C THR A 129 -5.93 6.75 -36.00
N ARG A 130 -6.78 7.44 -35.21
CA ARG A 130 -7.05 7.03 -33.81
C ARG A 130 -7.60 5.60 -33.75
N GLU A 131 -8.48 5.29 -34.69
CA GLU A 131 -9.12 4.00 -34.87
C GLU A 131 -8.09 2.89 -35.16
N GLU A 132 -7.16 3.12 -36.09
CA GLU A 132 -6.08 2.18 -36.42
C GLU A 132 -5.18 1.94 -35.22
N LYS A 133 -4.80 2.97 -34.50
CA LYS A 133 -3.96 2.86 -33.29
C LYS A 133 -4.66 2.08 -32.16
N VAL A 134 -5.94 2.36 -31.91
CA VAL A 134 -6.70 1.62 -30.89
C VAL A 134 -6.90 0.17 -31.31
N MET A 135 -7.17 -0.10 -32.58
CA MET A 135 -7.33 -1.45 -33.10
C MET A 135 -6.03 -2.27 -32.97
N GLU A 136 -4.87 -1.66 -33.24
CA GLU A 136 -3.56 -2.28 -33.03
C GLU A 136 -3.31 -2.59 -31.55
N LEU A 137 -3.51 -1.61 -30.67
CA LEU A 137 -3.34 -1.79 -29.21
C LEU A 137 -4.30 -2.84 -28.65
N ALA A 138 -5.59 -2.78 -29.03
CA ALA A 138 -6.58 -3.75 -28.63
C ALA A 138 -6.24 -5.17 -29.08
N SER A 139 -5.74 -5.33 -30.31
CA SER A 139 -5.30 -6.61 -30.85
C SER A 139 -4.07 -7.15 -30.11
N ASN A 140 -3.10 -6.29 -29.80
CA ASN A 140 -1.92 -6.65 -29.03
C ASN A 140 -2.28 -7.09 -27.60
N VAL A 141 -3.17 -6.36 -26.92
CA VAL A 141 -3.68 -6.75 -25.60
C VAL A 141 -4.43 -8.07 -25.69
N LEU A 142 -5.34 -8.24 -26.68
CA LEU A 142 -6.12 -9.47 -26.86
C LEU A 142 -5.21 -10.70 -27.07
N ALA A 143 -4.12 -10.54 -27.82
CA ALA A 143 -3.15 -11.61 -28.05
C ALA A 143 -2.35 -11.98 -26.78
N SER A 144 -2.20 -11.06 -25.85
CA SER A 144 -1.47 -11.26 -24.60
C SER A 144 -2.34 -11.74 -23.43
N VAL A 145 -3.68 -11.60 -23.52
CA VAL A 145 -4.62 -12.02 -22.46
C VAL A 145 -4.55 -13.55 -22.31
N PRO A 146 -4.26 -14.08 -21.10
CA PRO A 146 -4.19 -15.52 -20.85
C PRO A 146 -5.52 -16.22 -21.10
N GLU A 147 -5.48 -17.50 -21.36
CA GLU A 147 -6.68 -18.34 -21.36
C GLU A 147 -7.28 -18.45 -19.97
N THR A 148 -8.58 -18.74 -19.90
CA THR A 148 -9.28 -18.99 -18.63
C THR A 148 -8.76 -20.29 -17.99
N ILE A 149 -8.63 -20.28 -16.66
CA ILE A 149 -8.24 -21.47 -15.90
C ILE A 149 -9.43 -22.43 -15.82
N ASP A 150 -9.20 -23.71 -16.01
CA ASP A 150 -10.27 -24.72 -15.93
C ASP A 150 -10.77 -24.89 -14.48
N TYR A 151 -11.87 -24.15 -14.18
CA TYR A 151 -12.50 -24.17 -12.87
C TYR A 151 -13.08 -25.53 -12.50
N GLU A 152 -13.73 -26.22 -13.45
CA GLU A 152 -14.43 -27.49 -13.17
C GLU A 152 -13.45 -28.62 -12.83
N THR A 153 -12.36 -28.74 -13.59
CA THR A 153 -11.30 -29.70 -13.30
C THR A 153 -10.62 -29.39 -11.98
N THR A 154 -10.26 -28.12 -11.73
CA THR A 154 -9.66 -27.68 -10.46
C THR A 154 -10.59 -27.98 -9.29
N ALA A 155 -11.88 -27.63 -9.38
CA ALA A 155 -12.87 -27.88 -8.33
C ALA A 155 -13.04 -29.38 -8.03
N ARG A 156 -12.92 -30.24 -9.06
CA ARG A 156 -13.00 -31.71 -8.88
C ARG A 156 -11.80 -32.25 -8.09
N ILE A 157 -10.59 -31.79 -8.43
CA ILE A 157 -9.36 -32.21 -7.75
C ILE A 157 -9.39 -31.77 -6.28
N ILE A 158 -9.80 -30.52 -6.01
CA ILE A 158 -9.83 -29.94 -4.68
C ILE A 158 -10.92 -30.52 -3.77
N ARG A 159 -11.98 -31.13 -4.31
CA ARG A 159 -13.02 -31.79 -3.49
C ARG A 159 -12.46 -32.85 -2.55
N GLU A 160 -11.34 -33.46 -2.90
CA GLU A 160 -10.67 -34.45 -2.07
C GLU A 160 -9.92 -33.85 -0.88
N ASP A 161 -9.53 -32.57 -0.98
CA ASP A 161 -8.87 -31.82 0.10
C ASP A 161 -9.53 -30.45 0.30
N PRO A 162 -10.58 -30.33 1.14
CA PRO A 162 -11.30 -29.07 1.38
C PRO A 162 -10.55 -28.15 2.34
N SER A 163 -9.29 -27.82 2.04
CA SER A 163 -8.51 -26.85 2.83
C SER A 163 -9.04 -25.41 2.62
N PRO A 164 -8.94 -24.54 3.60
CA PRO A 164 -9.32 -23.11 3.44
C PRO A 164 -8.59 -22.41 2.29
N LEU A 165 -7.33 -22.77 2.04
CA LEU A 165 -6.53 -22.22 0.95
C LEU A 165 -7.09 -22.63 -0.42
N ASN A 166 -7.57 -23.85 -0.56
CA ASN A 166 -8.17 -24.36 -1.79
C ASN A 166 -9.51 -23.65 -2.09
N VAL A 167 -10.26 -23.27 -1.07
CA VAL A 167 -11.47 -22.45 -1.26
C VAL A 167 -11.10 -21.06 -1.82
N VAL A 168 -10.04 -20.45 -1.30
CA VAL A 168 -9.53 -19.17 -1.83
C VAL A 168 -9.07 -19.32 -3.28
N LEU A 169 -8.35 -20.40 -3.62
CA LEU A 169 -7.95 -20.66 -4.99
C LEU A 169 -9.16 -20.66 -5.96
N LEU A 170 -10.21 -21.38 -5.63
CA LEU A 170 -11.42 -21.41 -6.47
C LEU A 170 -12.09 -20.04 -6.61
N GLN A 171 -12.13 -19.26 -5.54
CA GLN A 171 -12.68 -17.89 -5.59
C GLN A 171 -11.85 -16.96 -6.47
N GLU A 172 -10.52 -17.04 -6.39
CA GLU A 172 -9.63 -16.24 -7.23
C GLU A 172 -9.72 -16.66 -8.70
N ILE A 173 -9.74 -17.97 -9.01
CA ILE A 173 -9.95 -18.49 -10.36
C ILE A 173 -11.28 -17.96 -10.95
N GLN A 174 -12.36 -18.01 -10.19
CA GLN A 174 -13.65 -17.52 -10.65
C GLN A 174 -13.61 -16.02 -11.00
N ARG A 175 -13.00 -15.19 -10.14
CA ARG A 175 -12.88 -13.75 -10.36
C ARG A 175 -12.00 -13.43 -11.56
N TYR A 176 -10.84 -14.10 -11.69
CA TYR A 176 -9.96 -13.90 -12.84
C TYR A 176 -10.60 -14.39 -14.15
N ASN A 177 -11.27 -15.53 -14.15
CA ASN A 177 -11.98 -16.01 -15.34
C ASN A 177 -13.06 -15.02 -15.78
N GLN A 178 -13.82 -14.44 -14.84
CA GLN A 178 -14.80 -13.38 -15.16
C GLN A 178 -14.13 -12.17 -15.81
N LEU A 179 -13.01 -11.72 -15.28
CA LEU A 179 -12.23 -10.62 -15.85
C LEU A 179 -11.71 -10.95 -17.25
N LEU A 180 -11.08 -12.11 -17.43
CA LEU A 180 -10.52 -12.55 -18.72
C LEU A 180 -11.59 -12.65 -19.81
N VAL A 181 -12.77 -13.17 -19.47
CA VAL A 181 -13.92 -13.22 -20.38
C VAL A 181 -14.43 -11.82 -20.73
N ALA A 182 -14.56 -10.92 -19.73
CA ALA A 182 -14.97 -9.54 -19.95
C ALA A 182 -13.99 -8.80 -20.85
N MET A 183 -12.68 -8.98 -20.63
CA MET A 183 -11.62 -8.38 -21.45
C MET A 183 -11.70 -8.88 -22.90
N ARG A 184 -11.73 -10.18 -23.12
CA ARG A 184 -11.79 -10.78 -24.47
C ARG A 184 -13.01 -10.30 -25.22
N ASN A 185 -14.18 -10.34 -24.60
CA ASN A 185 -15.43 -9.90 -25.23
C ASN A 185 -15.39 -8.42 -25.58
N SER A 186 -15.01 -7.55 -24.63
CA SER A 186 -14.94 -6.11 -24.87
C SER A 186 -13.92 -5.74 -25.96
N LEU A 187 -12.76 -6.40 -26.02
CA LEU A 187 -11.76 -6.17 -27.06
C LEU A 187 -12.21 -6.65 -28.44
N ILE A 188 -12.89 -7.80 -28.53
CA ILE A 188 -13.47 -8.31 -29.78
C ILE A 188 -14.57 -7.38 -30.27
N ASP A 189 -15.47 -6.97 -29.40
CA ASP A 189 -16.59 -6.11 -29.76
C ASP A 189 -16.11 -4.68 -30.10
N LEU A 190 -15.07 -4.19 -29.42
CA LEU A 190 -14.42 -2.93 -29.76
C LEU A 190 -13.82 -2.97 -31.20
N ASN A 191 -13.11 -4.03 -31.54
CA ASN A 191 -12.56 -4.19 -32.90
C ASN A 191 -13.66 -4.26 -33.96
N LYS A 192 -14.77 -4.96 -33.68
CA LYS A 192 -15.96 -4.98 -34.56
C LYS A 192 -16.64 -3.62 -34.65
N GLY A 193 -16.73 -2.88 -33.52
CA GLY A 193 -17.31 -1.54 -33.48
C GLY A 193 -16.51 -0.55 -34.33
N ILE A 194 -15.18 -0.57 -34.25
CA ILE A 194 -14.28 0.26 -35.07
C ILE A 194 -14.47 -0.06 -36.55
N GLN A 195 -14.71 -1.33 -36.91
CA GLN A 195 -14.99 -1.76 -38.29
C GLN A 195 -16.42 -1.45 -38.75
N GLY A 196 -17.27 -0.91 -37.88
CA GLY A 196 -18.67 -0.63 -38.20
C GLY A 196 -19.59 -1.84 -38.25
N LEU A 197 -19.15 -2.99 -37.73
CA LEU A 197 -19.92 -4.25 -37.73
C LEU A 197 -20.86 -4.37 -36.52
N VAL A 198 -20.61 -3.60 -35.45
CA VAL A 198 -21.43 -3.55 -34.22
C VAL A 198 -21.63 -2.09 -33.84
N VAL A 199 -22.79 -1.77 -33.26
CA VAL A 199 -23.06 -0.43 -32.73
C VAL A 199 -22.17 -0.19 -31.50
N MET A 200 -21.49 0.93 -31.47
CA MET A 200 -20.69 1.35 -30.31
C MET A 200 -21.61 1.70 -29.15
N SER A 201 -21.52 0.95 -28.06
CA SER A 201 -22.16 1.29 -26.80
C SER A 201 -21.31 2.30 -26.01
N SER A 202 -21.92 2.94 -25.00
CA SER A 202 -21.18 3.86 -24.09
C SER A 202 -19.95 3.21 -23.47
N ASP A 203 -20.06 1.95 -23.05
CA ASP A 203 -18.96 1.19 -22.43
C ASP A 203 -17.82 0.91 -23.43
N LEU A 204 -18.17 0.67 -24.72
CA LEU A 204 -17.17 0.48 -25.77
C LEU A 204 -16.50 1.82 -26.17
N GLU A 205 -17.25 2.93 -26.18
CA GLU A 205 -16.67 4.27 -26.41
C GLU A 205 -15.71 4.67 -25.27
N GLU A 206 -16.08 4.35 -24.03
CA GLU A 206 -15.21 4.56 -22.88
C GLU A 206 -13.95 3.68 -22.96
N ALA A 207 -14.10 2.39 -23.30
CA ALA A 207 -12.98 1.49 -23.52
C ALA A 207 -12.07 1.96 -24.66
N PHE A 208 -12.62 2.45 -25.77
CA PHE A 208 -11.87 3.06 -26.86
C PHE A 208 -11.01 4.20 -26.37
N THR A 209 -11.62 5.13 -25.62
CA THR A 209 -10.93 6.30 -25.09
C THR A 209 -9.83 5.90 -24.10
N CYS A 210 -10.13 4.99 -23.17
CA CYS A 210 -9.14 4.49 -22.20
C CYS A 210 -7.95 3.81 -22.87
N ILE A 211 -8.17 2.94 -23.85
CA ILE A 211 -7.10 2.25 -24.58
C ILE A 211 -6.26 3.25 -25.38
N PHE A 212 -6.90 4.24 -26.02
CA PHE A 212 -6.17 5.30 -26.74
C PHE A 212 -5.25 6.10 -25.82
N GLU A 213 -5.70 6.38 -24.59
CA GLU A 213 -5.00 7.13 -23.57
C GLU A 213 -4.05 6.25 -22.72
N ALA A 214 -3.89 4.97 -23.09
CA ALA A 214 -3.10 3.98 -22.34
C ALA A 214 -3.58 3.77 -20.87
N ARG A 215 -4.85 4.02 -20.60
CA ARG A 215 -5.51 3.78 -19.31
C ARG A 215 -6.28 2.45 -19.31
N VAL A 216 -6.47 1.87 -18.14
CA VAL A 216 -7.28 0.67 -17.97
C VAL A 216 -8.76 1.01 -18.08
N PRO A 217 -9.57 0.29 -18.88
CA PRO A 217 -11.01 0.49 -18.92
C PRO A 217 -11.69 0.19 -17.58
N PRO A 218 -12.67 0.99 -17.11
CA PRO A 218 -13.34 0.80 -15.83
C PRO A 218 -14.01 -0.57 -15.66
N LEU A 219 -14.45 -1.17 -16.77
CA LEU A 219 -15.01 -2.52 -16.77
C LEU A 219 -14.03 -3.57 -16.26
N TRP A 220 -12.72 -3.39 -16.53
CA TRP A 220 -11.66 -4.32 -16.11
C TRP A 220 -11.19 -4.04 -14.68
N GLU A 221 -11.22 -2.79 -14.23
CA GLU A 221 -10.81 -2.40 -12.87
C GLU A 221 -11.72 -2.96 -11.77
N LYS A 222 -12.94 -3.39 -12.12
CA LYS A 222 -13.89 -3.99 -11.16
C LYS A 222 -13.34 -5.22 -10.44
N ALA A 223 -12.39 -5.94 -11.04
CA ALA A 223 -11.82 -7.16 -10.46
C ALA A 223 -10.81 -6.83 -9.35
N TYR A 224 -9.95 -5.86 -9.56
CA TYR A 224 -9.01 -5.32 -8.56
C TYR A 224 -8.59 -3.90 -8.95
N SER A 225 -8.38 -3.06 -7.94
CA SER A 225 -7.93 -1.68 -8.13
C SER A 225 -6.42 -1.63 -8.42
N SER A 226 -6.03 -0.75 -9.34
CA SER A 226 -4.62 -0.53 -9.68
C SER A 226 -4.42 0.89 -10.21
N LEU A 227 -3.27 1.48 -9.94
CA LEU A 227 -2.87 2.79 -10.47
C LEU A 227 -1.93 2.66 -11.68
N LYS A 228 -1.67 1.43 -12.13
CA LYS A 228 -0.75 1.15 -13.24
C LYS A 228 -1.37 1.54 -14.59
N PRO A 229 -0.56 2.09 -15.53
CA PRO A 229 -1.00 2.29 -16.91
C PRO A 229 -1.26 0.94 -17.60
N LEU A 230 -2.06 0.95 -18.68
CA LEU A 230 -2.57 -0.23 -19.37
C LEU A 230 -1.51 -1.31 -19.65
N ALA A 231 -0.34 -0.94 -20.17
CA ALA A 231 0.71 -1.91 -20.51
C ALA A 231 1.32 -2.59 -19.27
N SER A 232 1.56 -1.84 -18.20
CA SER A 232 2.05 -2.40 -16.93
C SER A 232 0.99 -3.21 -16.24
N TRP A 233 -0.27 -2.77 -16.27
CA TRP A 233 -1.42 -3.48 -15.74
C TRP A 233 -1.64 -4.83 -16.44
N THR A 234 -1.53 -4.89 -17.77
CA THR A 234 -1.65 -6.13 -18.54
C THR A 234 -0.56 -7.14 -18.18
N ARG A 235 0.69 -6.68 -18.03
CA ARG A 235 1.80 -7.54 -17.59
C ARG A 235 1.59 -8.06 -16.17
N ASP A 236 1.09 -7.21 -15.27
CA ASP A 236 0.74 -7.57 -13.90
C ASP A 236 -0.38 -8.62 -13.87
N LEU A 237 -1.44 -8.43 -14.68
CA LEU A 237 -2.53 -9.39 -14.83
C LEU A 237 -2.02 -10.78 -15.27
N ILE A 238 -1.13 -10.84 -16.26
CA ILE A 238 -0.56 -12.10 -16.74
C ILE A 238 0.16 -12.83 -15.60
N GLN A 239 0.97 -12.12 -14.81
CA GLN A 239 1.67 -12.71 -13.65
C GLN A 239 0.71 -13.20 -12.56
N ARG A 240 -0.39 -12.46 -12.33
CA ARG A 240 -1.43 -12.85 -11.37
C ARG A 240 -2.12 -14.15 -11.80
N VAL A 241 -2.56 -14.21 -13.04
CA VAL A 241 -3.21 -15.41 -13.59
C VAL A 241 -2.25 -16.61 -13.61
N ASP A 242 -0.98 -16.41 -13.97
CA ASP A 242 0.05 -17.47 -13.97
C ASP A 242 0.24 -18.11 -12.59
N GLN A 243 0.23 -17.30 -11.51
CA GLN A 243 0.32 -17.82 -10.14
C GLN A 243 -0.81 -18.81 -9.83
N PHE A 244 -2.05 -18.47 -10.20
CA PHE A 244 -3.22 -19.30 -9.93
C PHE A 244 -3.33 -20.49 -10.90
N ALA A 245 -2.93 -20.32 -12.15
CA ALA A 245 -2.87 -21.41 -13.12
C ALA A 245 -1.91 -22.51 -12.66
N LYS A 246 -0.70 -22.14 -12.26
CA LYS A 246 0.28 -23.09 -11.72
C LYS A 246 -0.21 -23.79 -10.45
N TRP A 247 -0.89 -23.07 -9.57
CA TRP A 247 -1.48 -23.67 -8.37
C TRP A 247 -2.61 -24.65 -8.72
N ALA A 248 -3.47 -24.28 -9.66
CA ALA A 248 -4.55 -25.13 -10.14
C ALA A 248 -4.06 -26.43 -10.80
N GLU A 249 -2.99 -26.35 -11.60
CA GLU A 249 -2.39 -27.51 -12.29
C GLU A 249 -1.79 -28.52 -11.31
N THR A 250 -1.10 -28.04 -10.29
CA THR A 250 -0.39 -28.91 -9.32
C THR A 250 -1.28 -29.36 -8.17
N ALA A 251 -2.43 -28.71 -7.95
CA ALA A 251 -3.27 -28.82 -6.74
C ALA A 251 -2.52 -28.61 -5.41
N HIS A 252 -1.28 -28.15 -5.48
CA HIS A 252 -0.46 -27.81 -4.33
C HIS A 252 -0.19 -26.32 -4.30
N PRO A 253 -0.32 -25.66 -3.12
CA PRO A 253 -0.02 -24.25 -2.99
C PRO A 253 1.45 -23.95 -3.32
N PRO A 254 1.76 -22.79 -3.91
CA PRO A 254 3.14 -22.40 -4.17
C PRO A 254 3.92 -22.28 -2.85
N HIS A 255 5.23 -22.53 -2.89
CA HIS A 255 6.09 -22.37 -1.70
C HIS A 255 6.13 -20.93 -1.21
N ILE A 256 6.09 -19.96 -2.13
CA ILE A 256 6.08 -18.53 -1.84
C ILE A 256 4.91 -17.90 -2.59
N PHE A 257 4.02 -17.24 -1.86
CA PHE A 257 2.88 -16.54 -2.43
C PHE A 257 3.26 -15.10 -2.77
N TRP A 258 2.85 -14.65 -3.92
CA TRP A 258 2.86 -13.23 -4.25
C TRP A 258 1.51 -12.61 -3.85
N LEU A 259 1.51 -11.88 -2.71
CA LEU A 259 0.26 -11.41 -2.09
C LEU A 259 -0.49 -10.41 -2.98
N SER A 260 0.25 -9.58 -3.72
CA SER A 260 -0.37 -8.62 -4.66
C SER A 260 -1.15 -9.31 -5.78
N GLY A 261 -0.87 -10.58 -6.05
CA GLY A 261 -1.57 -11.39 -7.05
C GLY A 261 -3.02 -11.70 -6.68
N PHE A 262 -3.40 -11.61 -5.40
CA PHE A 262 -4.78 -11.88 -4.98
C PHE A 262 -5.69 -10.68 -5.24
N THR A 263 -6.93 -10.95 -5.66
CA THR A 263 -7.97 -9.91 -5.75
C THR A 263 -8.49 -9.53 -4.36
N PHE A 264 -8.44 -10.48 -3.41
CA PHE A 264 -8.86 -10.28 -2.01
C PHE A 264 -7.81 -10.82 -1.03
N PRO A 265 -6.69 -10.10 -0.83
CA PRO A 265 -5.55 -10.56 -0.02
C PRO A 265 -5.92 -10.81 1.45
N THR A 266 -6.84 -10.04 2.03
CA THR A 266 -7.31 -10.25 3.41
C THR A 266 -8.04 -11.58 3.58
N GLY A 267 -8.80 -12.00 2.56
CA GLY A 267 -9.45 -13.32 2.54
C GLY A 267 -8.44 -14.46 2.52
N PHE A 268 -7.35 -14.31 1.74
CA PHE A 268 -6.25 -15.27 1.75
C PHE A 268 -5.59 -15.37 3.14
N LEU A 269 -5.25 -14.23 3.75
CA LEU A 269 -4.65 -14.22 5.09
C LEU A 269 -5.58 -14.88 6.14
N THR A 270 -6.89 -14.63 6.07
CA THR A 270 -7.87 -15.28 6.92
C THR A 270 -7.90 -16.80 6.71
N ALA A 271 -7.80 -17.26 5.46
CA ALA A 271 -7.76 -18.68 5.15
C ALA A 271 -6.49 -19.38 5.70
N VAL A 272 -5.35 -18.68 5.72
CA VAL A 272 -4.11 -19.16 6.35
C VAL A 272 -4.31 -19.34 7.85
N LEU A 273 -4.91 -18.36 8.54
CA LEU A 273 -5.24 -18.49 9.97
C LEU A 273 -6.20 -19.65 10.23
N GLN A 274 -7.23 -19.82 9.39
CA GLN A 274 -8.17 -20.93 9.50
C GLN A 274 -7.51 -22.30 9.28
N ALA A 275 -6.57 -22.40 8.32
CA ALA A 275 -5.83 -23.62 8.08
C ALA A 275 -4.96 -24.00 9.29
N SER A 276 -4.21 -23.04 9.84
CA SER A 276 -3.41 -23.23 11.06
C SER A 276 -4.27 -23.57 12.28
N ALA A 277 -5.41 -22.89 12.46
CA ALA A 277 -6.35 -23.14 13.54
C ALA A 277 -6.87 -24.59 13.51
N ARG A 278 -7.21 -25.10 12.34
CA ARG A 278 -7.65 -26.49 12.15
C ARG A 278 -6.52 -27.48 12.42
N GLN A 279 -5.31 -27.20 11.91
CA GLN A 279 -4.15 -28.07 12.10
C GLN A 279 -3.72 -28.17 13.57
N ASN A 280 -3.78 -27.07 14.32
CA ASN A 280 -3.35 -26.98 15.70
C ASN A 280 -4.50 -27.16 16.73
N ALA A 281 -5.74 -27.36 16.26
CA ALA A 281 -6.94 -27.48 17.08
C ALA A 281 -7.14 -26.31 18.07
N VAL A 282 -6.90 -25.07 17.61
CA VAL A 282 -7.07 -23.83 18.39
C VAL A 282 -8.14 -22.94 17.77
N PRO A 283 -8.85 -22.09 18.56
CA PRO A 283 -9.79 -21.12 18.00
C PRO A 283 -9.10 -20.10 17.11
N VAL A 284 -9.67 -19.76 15.95
CA VAL A 284 -9.13 -18.77 15.02
C VAL A 284 -8.94 -17.40 15.69
N ASP A 285 -9.89 -16.99 16.54
CA ASP A 285 -9.87 -15.70 17.24
C ASP A 285 -8.74 -15.57 18.27
N SER A 286 -8.12 -16.68 18.66
CA SER A 286 -6.96 -16.68 19.55
C SER A 286 -5.64 -16.47 18.81
N LEU A 287 -5.66 -16.58 17.47
CA LEU A 287 -4.47 -16.46 16.64
C LEU A 287 -4.19 -15.02 16.25
N SER A 288 -2.91 -14.73 16.16
CA SER A 288 -2.33 -13.50 15.63
C SER A 288 -1.18 -13.88 14.70
N TRP A 289 -0.49 -12.90 14.18
CA TRP A 289 0.64 -13.09 13.29
C TRP A 289 1.98 -12.87 14.00
N GLU A 290 2.93 -13.76 13.75
CA GLU A 290 4.35 -13.55 13.95
C GLU A 290 5.02 -13.44 12.57
N PHE A 291 5.88 -12.43 12.39
CA PHE A 291 6.50 -12.14 11.11
C PHE A 291 8.02 -12.33 11.20
N THR A 292 8.58 -13.01 10.21
CA THR A 292 10.03 -13.16 10.08
C THR A 292 10.43 -12.82 8.64
N VAL A 293 11.21 -11.76 8.47
CA VAL A 293 11.75 -11.38 7.15
C VAL A 293 13.00 -12.20 6.88
N PHE A 294 13.07 -12.85 5.72
CA PHE A 294 14.23 -13.64 5.33
C PHE A 294 15.43 -12.76 4.96
N THR A 295 16.62 -13.29 5.19
CA THR A 295 17.88 -12.66 4.76
C THR A 295 18.42 -13.25 3.47
N VAL A 296 17.82 -14.35 3.00
CA VAL A 296 18.19 -15.08 1.78
C VAL A 296 17.23 -14.73 0.63
N ASP A 297 17.70 -14.91 -0.59
CA ASP A 297 16.88 -14.69 -1.78
C ASP A 297 15.82 -15.79 -1.94
N ASP A 298 14.70 -15.46 -2.59
CA ASP A 298 13.54 -16.33 -2.79
C ASP A 298 13.91 -17.68 -3.42
N ASN A 299 14.89 -17.70 -4.34
CA ASN A 299 15.36 -18.93 -5.01
C ASN A 299 16.01 -19.95 -4.06
N ASN A 300 16.43 -19.50 -2.88
CA ASN A 300 17.03 -20.36 -1.88
C ASN A 300 16.01 -20.92 -0.88
N ILE A 301 14.74 -20.55 -1.00
CA ILE A 301 13.64 -21.06 -0.19
C ILE A 301 13.02 -22.26 -0.91
N VAL A 302 13.49 -23.47 -0.58
CA VAL A 302 13.13 -24.70 -1.33
C VAL A 302 11.90 -25.39 -0.75
N ASN A 303 11.66 -25.28 0.57
CA ASN A 303 10.58 -26.00 1.25
C ASN A 303 9.51 -25.02 1.76
N PRO A 304 8.22 -25.42 1.72
CA PRO A 304 7.16 -24.66 2.36
C PRO A 304 7.36 -24.65 3.89
N PRO A 305 6.79 -23.66 4.61
CA PRO A 305 6.87 -23.61 6.06
C PRO A 305 6.07 -24.74 6.69
N ALA A 306 6.46 -25.17 7.90
CA ALA A 306 5.70 -26.15 8.68
C ALA A 306 4.33 -25.61 9.12
N ASP A 307 4.22 -24.30 9.34
CA ASP A 307 2.97 -23.58 9.66
C ASP A 307 3.03 -22.18 9.04
N GLY A 308 1.88 -21.66 8.62
CA GLY A 308 1.77 -20.38 7.94
C GLY A 308 2.19 -20.42 6.46
N VAL A 309 2.63 -19.29 5.95
CA VAL A 309 2.98 -19.12 4.53
C VAL A 309 4.16 -18.18 4.34
N TYR A 310 4.92 -18.37 3.26
CA TYR A 310 5.90 -17.40 2.80
C TYR A 310 5.25 -16.47 1.79
N VAL A 311 5.48 -15.16 1.97
CA VAL A 311 4.86 -14.11 1.17
C VAL A 311 5.91 -13.14 0.66
N ARG A 312 5.84 -12.78 -0.62
CA ARG A 312 6.73 -11.83 -1.28
C ARG A 312 5.94 -10.69 -1.94
N GLY A 313 6.67 -9.68 -2.42
CA GLY A 313 6.11 -8.61 -3.25
C GLY A 313 5.75 -7.37 -2.45
N PHE A 314 6.49 -7.09 -1.38
CA PHE A 314 6.34 -5.86 -0.61
C PHE A 314 7.42 -4.85 -0.95
N PHE A 315 7.02 -3.58 -1.01
CA PHE A 315 7.88 -2.43 -1.18
C PHE A 315 7.79 -1.56 0.06
N LEU A 316 8.93 -1.23 0.64
CA LEU A 316 9.04 -0.38 1.82
C LEU A 316 9.22 1.07 1.39
N GLU A 317 8.35 1.95 1.89
CA GLU A 317 8.40 3.40 1.70
C GLU A 317 8.68 4.08 3.04
N GLY A 318 9.36 5.22 3.03
CA GLY A 318 9.69 6.01 4.22
C GLY A 318 10.83 5.46 5.09
N ALA A 319 11.43 4.33 4.70
CA ALA A 319 12.58 3.72 5.37
C ALA A 319 13.42 2.90 4.38
N GLY A 320 14.64 2.56 4.80
CA GLY A 320 15.51 1.59 4.17
C GLY A 320 15.43 0.22 4.87
N TRP A 321 16.03 -0.79 4.25
CA TRP A 321 16.07 -2.15 4.79
C TRP A 321 17.50 -2.70 4.85
N ASP A 322 17.98 -3.03 6.06
CA ASP A 322 19.22 -3.76 6.24
C ASP A 322 18.99 -5.26 6.08
N ARG A 323 19.45 -5.83 4.96
CA ARG A 323 19.30 -7.26 4.67
C ARG A 323 20.07 -8.17 5.63
N LYS A 324 21.20 -7.71 6.20
CA LYS A 324 22.03 -8.53 7.10
C LYS A 324 21.37 -8.71 8.46
N ASN A 325 20.89 -7.60 9.02
CA ASN A 325 20.28 -7.58 10.35
C ASN A 325 18.77 -7.78 10.31
N ALA A 326 18.16 -7.79 9.12
CA ALA A 326 16.72 -7.86 8.87
C ALA A 326 15.96 -6.82 9.71
N CYS A 327 16.32 -5.54 9.57
CA CYS A 327 15.73 -4.44 10.32
C CYS A 327 15.62 -3.16 9.47
N LEU A 328 14.77 -2.25 9.95
CA LEU A 328 14.60 -0.92 9.38
C LEU A 328 15.86 -0.06 9.61
N VAL A 329 16.23 0.72 8.60
CA VAL A 329 17.27 1.74 8.62
C VAL A 329 16.75 2.99 7.91
N GLU A 330 17.45 4.12 8.02
CA GLU A 330 17.07 5.32 7.25
C GLU A 330 17.09 5.02 5.75
N ALA A 331 16.15 5.64 5.04
CA ALA A 331 16.06 5.50 3.58
C ALA A 331 17.30 6.14 2.91
N ASP A 332 17.77 5.54 1.84
CA ASP A 332 18.77 6.19 1.00
C ASP A 332 18.13 7.39 0.27
N PRO A 333 18.88 8.47 0.04
CA PRO A 333 18.39 9.59 -0.77
C PRO A 333 17.92 9.13 -2.15
N MET A 334 16.79 9.67 -2.61
CA MET A 334 16.18 9.39 -3.92
C MET A 334 15.63 7.95 -4.10
N LYS A 335 15.69 7.09 -3.11
CA LYS A 335 15.04 5.78 -3.13
C LYS A 335 13.68 5.88 -2.44
N LEU A 336 12.63 6.06 -3.23
CA LEU A 336 11.27 6.27 -2.72
C LEU A 336 10.64 5.00 -2.17
N ALA A 337 10.87 3.88 -2.84
CA ALA A 337 10.39 2.57 -2.41
C ALA A 337 11.43 1.50 -2.71
N ILE A 338 11.63 0.59 -1.77
CA ILE A 338 12.60 -0.50 -1.91
C ILE A 338 11.92 -1.86 -1.73
N PRO A 339 12.23 -2.86 -2.55
CA PRO A 339 11.71 -4.21 -2.34
C PRO A 339 12.34 -4.82 -1.09
N ILE A 340 11.51 -5.42 -0.24
CA ILE A 340 11.98 -6.21 0.90
C ILE A 340 11.93 -7.71 0.56
N PRO A 341 12.78 -8.54 1.21
CA PRO A 341 12.76 -9.99 1.01
C PRO A 341 11.43 -10.63 1.40
N THR A 342 11.29 -11.90 1.04
CA THR A 342 10.16 -12.74 1.45
C THR A 342 9.98 -12.73 2.97
N ILE A 343 8.72 -12.65 3.40
CA ILE A 343 8.30 -12.66 4.81
C ILE A 343 7.58 -13.96 5.11
N HIS A 344 7.94 -14.60 6.21
CA HIS A 344 7.17 -15.69 6.79
C HIS A 344 6.02 -15.10 7.63
N PHE A 345 4.81 -15.37 7.23
CA PHE A 345 3.57 -15.12 7.97
C PHE A 345 3.23 -16.36 8.76
N LYS A 346 3.58 -16.39 10.04
CA LYS A 346 3.36 -17.51 10.92
C LYS A 346 2.21 -17.23 11.88
N PRO A 347 1.13 -18.02 11.86
CA PRO A 347 0.10 -17.95 12.87
C PRO A 347 0.66 -18.28 14.25
N THR A 348 0.34 -17.49 15.25
CA THR A 348 0.76 -17.71 16.64
C THR A 348 -0.34 -17.27 17.61
N GLU A 349 -0.40 -17.84 18.80
CA GLU A 349 -1.34 -17.39 19.80
C GLU A 349 -1.02 -15.95 20.25
N ALA A 350 -2.01 -15.06 20.26
CA ALA A 350 -1.84 -13.64 20.57
C ALA A 350 -1.12 -13.38 21.91
N LYS A 351 -1.34 -14.27 22.91
CA LYS A 351 -0.70 -14.19 24.23
C LYS A 351 0.81 -14.47 24.20
N LYS A 352 1.32 -15.12 23.17
CA LYS A 352 2.74 -15.50 23.02
C LYS A 352 3.55 -14.46 22.25
N LYS A 353 2.90 -13.45 21.67
CA LYS A 353 3.55 -12.45 20.83
C LYS A 353 4.43 -11.50 21.65
N ASN A 354 5.70 -11.34 21.24
CA ASN A 354 6.63 -10.37 21.81
C ASN A 354 6.81 -9.19 20.87
N ASN A 355 6.36 -8.02 21.27
CA ASN A 355 6.37 -6.79 20.45
C ASN A 355 7.59 -5.88 20.74
N LYS A 356 8.54 -6.31 21.56
CA LYS A 356 9.68 -5.47 21.97
C LYS A 356 10.64 -5.23 20.79
N GLY A 357 10.93 -3.95 20.49
CA GLY A 357 11.84 -3.57 19.40
C GLY A 357 11.27 -3.79 17.99
N LEU A 358 9.96 -3.94 17.88
CA LEU A 358 9.25 -4.08 16.62
C LEU A 358 8.48 -2.78 16.29
N TYR A 359 8.45 -2.44 15.02
CA TYR A 359 7.59 -1.40 14.46
C TYR A 359 6.40 -2.07 13.78
N LEU A 360 5.19 -1.73 14.19
CA LEU A 360 3.97 -2.17 13.54
C LEU A 360 3.77 -1.38 12.24
N CYS A 361 4.23 -1.97 11.12
CA CYS A 361 4.24 -1.34 9.81
C CYS A 361 2.93 -1.61 9.08
N PRO A 362 2.13 -0.58 8.74
CA PRO A 362 0.92 -0.76 7.94
C PRO A 362 1.29 -1.18 6.52
N THR A 363 0.49 -2.08 5.95
CA THR A 363 0.64 -2.57 4.59
C THR A 363 -0.58 -2.20 3.78
N PHE A 364 -0.36 -1.56 2.63
CA PHE A 364 -1.40 -1.08 1.73
C PHE A 364 -1.31 -1.79 0.38
N ALA A 365 -2.44 -2.00 -0.28
CA ALA A 365 -2.48 -2.66 -1.59
C ALA A 365 -1.76 -1.84 -2.68
N TYR A 366 -1.86 -0.51 -2.61
CA TYR A 366 -1.24 0.43 -3.55
C TYR A 366 -1.01 1.80 -2.83
N PRO A 367 -0.30 2.77 -3.45
CA PRO A 367 0.14 4.01 -2.78
C PRO A 367 -0.95 4.87 -2.15
N VAL A 368 -2.22 4.78 -2.58
CA VAL A 368 -3.34 5.48 -1.93
C VAL A 368 -3.69 4.79 -0.62
N ARG A 369 -3.31 5.39 0.51
CA ARG A 369 -3.30 4.72 1.82
C ARG A 369 -4.67 4.65 2.51
N SER A 370 -5.57 5.59 2.30
CA SER A 370 -6.81 5.73 3.08
C SER A 370 -7.78 4.55 2.99
N THR A 371 -7.83 3.84 1.86
CA THR A 371 -8.82 2.78 1.60
C THR A 371 -8.22 1.42 1.25
N SER A 372 -6.90 1.33 1.17
CA SER A 372 -6.18 0.15 0.67
C SER A 372 -5.39 -0.63 1.72
N PHE A 373 -5.69 -0.41 3.00
CA PHE A 373 -5.06 -1.15 4.10
C PHE A 373 -5.41 -2.65 4.04
N VAL A 374 -4.40 -3.50 4.19
CA VAL A 374 -4.53 -4.96 4.13
C VAL A 374 -4.20 -5.61 5.46
N VAL A 375 -3.02 -5.35 5.99
CA VAL A 375 -2.51 -5.97 7.22
C VAL A 375 -1.40 -5.10 7.83
N ALA A 376 -1.17 -5.22 9.12
CA ALA A 376 0.00 -4.63 9.76
C ALA A 376 1.07 -5.70 10.01
N ILE A 377 2.30 -5.43 9.60
CA ILE A 377 3.44 -6.35 9.69
C ILE A 377 4.45 -5.81 10.69
N ASP A 378 4.83 -6.64 11.65
CA ASP A 378 5.87 -6.28 12.63
C ASP A 378 7.25 -6.40 12.00
N LEU A 379 7.94 -5.27 11.87
CA LEU A 379 9.32 -5.19 11.40
C LEU A 379 10.25 -4.78 12.54
N LYS A 380 11.47 -5.31 12.57
CA LYS A 380 12.45 -4.86 13.57
C LYS A 380 12.79 -3.40 13.37
N SER A 381 12.62 -2.58 14.41
CA SER A 381 12.83 -1.12 14.38
C SER A 381 14.30 -0.69 14.17
N GLY A 382 15.26 -1.61 14.30
CA GLY A 382 16.68 -1.26 14.19
C GLY A 382 17.16 -0.36 15.33
N ALA A 383 17.88 0.70 14.99
CA ALA A 383 18.46 1.64 15.96
C ALA A 383 17.47 2.71 16.46
N PHE A 384 16.31 2.86 15.79
CA PHE A 384 15.35 3.91 16.07
C PHE A 384 14.11 3.39 16.81
N THR A 385 13.38 4.31 17.44
CA THR A 385 12.11 4.00 18.11
C THR A 385 10.96 3.82 17.12
N GLN A 386 9.83 3.28 17.60
CA GLN A 386 8.62 3.17 16.77
C GLN A 386 8.12 4.55 16.30
N ASP A 387 8.14 5.56 17.16
CA ASP A 387 7.67 6.92 16.86
C ASP A 387 8.47 7.56 15.73
N HIS A 388 9.77 7.26 15.64
CA HIS A 388 10.60 7.70 14.52
C HIS A 388 10.02 7.22 13.18
N TRP A 389 9.71 5.92 13.07
CA TRP A 389 9.16 5.34 11.84
C TRP A 389 7.73 5.81 11.55
N VAL A 390 6.94 6.10 12.60
CA VAL A 390 5.62 6.72 12.45
C VAL A 390 5.74 8.08 11.78
N LYS A 391 6.63 8.95 12.25
CA LYS A 391 6.87 10.28 11.67
C LYS A 391 7.49 10.22 10.28
N ARG A 392 8.35 9.23 10.01
CA ARG A 392 8.88 8.96 8.66
C ARG A 392 7.79 8.51 7.67
N GLY A 393 6.59 8.21 8.14
CA GLY A 393 5.51 7.68 7.30
C GLY A 393 5.80 6.29 6.75
N THR A 394 6.59 5.49 7.49
CA THR A 394 7.04 4.17 7.05
C THR A 394 5.86 3.22 6.86
N ALA A 395 5.72 2.68 5.66
CA ALA A 395 4.67 1.75 5.27
C ALA A 395 5.17 0.72 4.25
N LEU A 396 4.45 -0.38 4.15
CA LEU A 396 4.64 -1.36 3.09
C LEU A 396 3.57 -1.17 2.01
N LEU A 397 3.98 -1.29 0.76
CA LEU A 397 3.11 -1.28 -0.40
C LEU A 397 3.18 -2.64 -1.09
N MET A 398 2.04 -3.19 -1.50
CA MET A 398 2.00 -4.45 -2.25
C MET A 398 2.16 -4.22 -3.75
N SER A 399 1.84 -3.02 -4.25
CA SER A 399 1.98 -2.63 -5.64
C SER A 399 2.42 -1.17 -5.74
N LEU A 400 3.22 -0.87 -6.74
CA LEU A 400 3.57 0.48 -7.13
C LEU A 400 2.72 0.91 -8.33
N ASP A 401 2.69 2.20 -8.62
CA ASP A 401 1.92 2.82 -9.71
C ASP A 401 2.64 2.87 -11.07
N ASN A 402 3.78 2.17 -11.19
CA ASN A 402 4.63 2.15 -12.40
C ASN A 402 4.86 0.73 -12.97
#